data_70056d40b3927eb328d211cfe6521ebd
#
_entry.id   70056d40b3927eb328d211cfe6521ebd
#
_cell.length_a   1.000
_cell.length_b   1.000
_cell.length_c   1.000
_cell.angle_alpha   90.00
_cell.angle_beta   90.00
_cell.angle_gamma   90.00
#
_symmetry.space_group_name_H-M   'P 1'
#
loop_
_entity.id
_entity.type
_entity.pdbx_description
1 polymer ?
#
loop_
_entity_poly.entity_id
_entity_poly.type
_entity_poly.pdbx_seq_one_letter_code
_entity_poly.pdbx_strand_id
1 'polypeptide(L)'
;MREDNVLLETLSLPMPQLPTPACAIQRDDGQAVLTAGSRSQLLSGTIASTNDDAHILIGRYASLGRNITFDMEDRASRASAAAYPFSFWSPSPAEDVPERRQIIIGNDVRIESNVIFRGGITVGNGAIVRAGAVLMEDVPPYAVVEGNPAHVAGYRFDVDTIRQLQRIKWWNWPEEDIRKNIHILADNVDAFLMKFQPAVHEISDETVETLREFKEQGYRVYYFVPDVDSPEGIWRKVIRAYLSAYTANDKTALLLGLSGENAEAVTAKIQPLMNTMGENAPLILTHTWNEEHLGRIFSYVDDLITTKDGISSVCVDYASHENVRVSYGCDDKEQIFPREKEIDISVCVLSYQPDYEKLFATLTSIVQQVHCSFEIIIGDDGTPNFPQEEIELWLRQQGCRDFTILHSTENHGTVRNMMQMLSAARGRYIKAISPGDYLYCNDVLGKMLRFMEQEHYAVAFGRACYYHHAGSSYQLLDTMSPLNLGIYEAKDYDAVKKACVIYGDFILGALLMGERRMITAYTNEIVGHIIYGEDTIYLRMLADGIPIGFWNHNFIWYEVGTGISTKGGDAWRKRLGKDMDVCLFIIEQLHEGIREEKEKILSGANGKTMRDLQK
;
A
#
# COMPACT_ATOMS: atom_id res chain seq x y z
N MET A 1 7.70 9.07 37.09
CA MET A 1 7.98 9.34 35.68
C MET A 1 9.28 10.10 35.63
N ARG A 2 10.35 9.52 35.14
CA ARG A 2 11.57 10.24 34.79
C ARG A 2 11.34 10.83 33.43
N GLU A 3 11.27 12.15 33.30
CA GLU A 3 11.38 12.84 32.03
C GLU A 3 12.86 12.83 31.67
N ASP A 4 13.32 11.80 30.97
CA ASP A 4 14.69 11.73 30.48
C ASP A 4 14.80 12.45 29.13
N ASN A 5 14.61 13.80 29.17
CA ASN A 5 14.90 14.63 28.01
C ASN A 5 16.41 14.73 27.81
N VAL A 6 16.91 14.23 26.69
CA VAL A 6 18.31 14.39 26.29
C VAL A 6 18.47 15.71 25.54
N LEU A 7 19.17 16.68 26.17
CA LEU A 7 19.51 17.95 25.52
C LEU A 7 20.67 17.72 24.55
N LEU A 8 20.43 18.02 23.29
CA LEU A 8 21.46 17.97 22.26
C LEU A 8 22.15 19.32 22.11
N GLU A 9 23.43 19.37 22.41
CA GLU A 9 24.29 20.53 22.14
C GLU A 9 24.81 20.50 20.69
N THR A 10 25.44 21.60 20.28
CA THR A 10 25.97 21.76 18.92
C THR A 10 26.86 20.57 18.51
N LEU A 11 26.45 19.86 17.50
CA LEU A 11 27.17 18.76 16.88
C LEU A 11 27.63 19.20 15.48
N SER A 12 28.95 19.14 15.24
CA SER A 12 29.53 19.36 13.91
C SER A 12 30.58 18.28 13.66
N LEU A 13 30.34 17.46 12.67
CA LEU A 13 31.09 16.23 12.46
C LEU A 13 32.13 16.37 11.34
N PRO A 14 33.40 16.02 11.62
CA PRO A 14 34.47 15.94 10.60
C PRO A 14 34.14 14.80 9.62
N MET A 15 34.91 14.72 8.55
CA MET A 15 34.85 13.63 7.59
C MET A 15 35.76 12.47 7.99
N PRO A 16 35.26 11.32 8.45
CA PRO A 16 36.06 10.11 8.54
C PRO A 16 36.25 9.46 7.18
N GLN A 17 37.22 8.60 7.05
CA GLN A 17 37.35 7.71 5.90
C GLN A 17 36.14 6.75 5.85
N LEU A 18 35.53 6.60 4.67
CA LEU A 18 34.36 5.71 4.43
C LEU A 18 34.64 4.26 4.90
N PRO A 19 33.62 3.54 5.42
CA PRO A 19 32.20 3.78 5.61
C PRO A 19 31.75 3.97 7.06
N THR A 20 32.61 4.39 7.98
CA THR A 20 32.33 4.44 9.41
C THR A 20 31.35 5.57 9.80
N PRO A 21 30.48 5.35 10.81
CA PRO A 21 29.64 6.41 11.36
C PRO A 21 30.53 7.50 11.95
N ALA A 22 30.17 8.75 11.74
CA ALA A 22 31.00 9.85 12.17
C ALA A 22 30.88 10.13 13.68
N CYS A 23 29.73 9.81 14.28
CA CYS A 23 29.50 10.03 15.70
C CYS A 23 28.27 9.24 16.18
N ALA A 24 28.35 8.82 17.45
CA ALA A 24 27.19 8.36 18.19
C ALA A 24 27.10 9.16 19.50
N ILE A 25 25.93 9.73 19.80
CA ILE A 25 25.63 10.30 21.12
C ILE A 25 25.05 9.16 21.95
N GLN A 26 25.65 8.94 23.13
CA GLN A 26 25.26 7.86 24.04
C GLN A 26 24.70 8.45 25.33
N ARG A 27 23.80 7.71 25.95
CA ARG A 27 23.35 7.94 27.34
C ARG A 27 24.44 7.51 28.33
N ASP A 28 24.23 7.82 29.60
CA ASP A 28 25.12 7.43 30.69
C ASP A 28 25.30 5.89 30.81
N ASP A 29 24.34 5.13 30.36
CA ASP A 29 24.36 3.65 30.29
C ASP A 29 25.11 3.09 29.06
N GLY A 30 25.62 3.96 28.20
CA GLY A 30 26.38 3.62 27.00
C GLY A 30 25.53 3.32 25.76
N GLN A 31 24.19 3.41 25.85
CA GLN A 31 23.31 3.20 24.71
C GLN A 31 23.28 4.39 23.76
N ALA A 32 23.44 4.14 22.45
CA ALA A 32 23.36 5.17 21.43
C ALA A 32 21.91 5.68 21.28
N VAL A 33 21.72 6.99 21.38
CA VAL A 33 20.42 7.67 21.15
C VAL A 33 20.40 8.39 19.82
N LEU A 34 21.58 8.73 19.26
CA LEU A 34 21.72 9.37 17.97
C LEU A 34 22.99 8.85 17.29
N THR A 35 22.87 8.46 16.02
CA THR A 35 23.99 8.11 15.16
C THR A 35 23.93 8.97 13.90
N ALA A 36 25.05 9.63 13.55
CA ALA A 36 25.08 10.55 12.42
C ALA A 36 26.23 10.26 11.46
N GLY A 37 25.95 10.38 10.18
CA GLY A 37 26.95 10.31 9.11
C GLY A 37 27.85 11.55 9.02
N SER A 38 28.96 11.41 8.27
CA SER A 38 29.97 12.46 8.12
C SER A 38 29.41 13.76 7.53
N ARG A 39 29.99 14.89 7.90
CA ARG A 39 29.63 16.25 7.46
C ARG A 39 28.22 16.68 7.84
N SER A 40 27.51 15.92 8.67
CA SER A 40 26.23 16.35 9.22
C SER A 40 26.43 17.28 10.41
N GLN A 41 25.47 18.18 10.63
CA GLN A 41 25.48 19.14 11.73
C GLN A 41 24.11 19.31 12.35
N LEU A 42 24.07 19.45 13.65
CA LEU A 42 22.91 19.83 14.44
C LEU A 42 23.28 21.02 15.31
N LEU A 43 22.53 22.12 15.23
CA LEU A 43 22.85 23.30 16.03
C LEU A 43 22.31 23.21 17.46
N SER A 44 21.11 22.72 17.67
CA SER A 44 20.59 22.34 18.98
C SER A 44 19.30 21.55 18.86
N GLY A 45 18.97 20.71 19.84
CA GLY A 45 17.73 19.97 19.85
C GLY A 45 17.45 19.30 21.19
N THR A 46 16.33 18.60 21.26
CA THR A 46 15.90 17.81 22.42
C THR A 46 15.29 16.51 21.93
N ILE A 47 15.67 15.41 22.56
CA ILE A 47 15.02 14.11 22.37
C ILE A 47 14.08 13.92 23.55
N ALA A 48 12.78 13.85 23.27
CA ALA A 48 11.75 13.51 24.23
C ALA A 48 11.29 12.07 23.96
N SER A 49 11.56 11.16 24.90
CA SER A 49 11.16 9.77 24.80
C SER A 49 11.07 9.14 26.18
N THR A 50 10.03 8.32 26.37
CA THR A 50 9.88 7.44 27.52
C THR A 50 10.43 6.03 27.24
N ASN A 51 10.87 5.77 26.00
CA ASN A 51 11.35 4.48 25.54
C ASN A 51 12.87 4.46 25.42
N ASP A 52 13.52 3.50 26.08
CA ASP A 52 14.97 3.32 26.06
C ASP A 52 15.53 2.89 24.68
N ASP A 53 14.69 2.28 23.84
CA ASP A 53 15.05 1.87 22.50
C ASP A 53 14.94 3.01 21.45
N ALA A 54 14.46 4.21 21.82
CA ALA A 54 14.33 5.34 20.91
C ALA A 54 15.68 5.78 20.32
N HIS A 55 15.73 5.96 19.00
CA HIS A 55 16.96 6.26 18.29
C HIS A 55 16.75 7.22 17.10
N ILE A 56 17.76 8.06 16.83
CA ILE A 56 17.81 8.95 15.66
C ILE A 56 18.99 8.53 14.79
N LEU A 57 18.70 8.17 13.53
CA LEU A 57 19.68 7.84 12.52
C LEU A 57 19.77 8.96 11.49
N ILE A 58 20.93 9.59 11.34
CA ILE A 58 21.15 10.71 10.41
C ILE A 58 22.18 10.29 9.37
N GLY A 59 21.87 10.52 8.09
CA GLY A 59 22.77 10.32 6.97
C GLY A 59 23.91 11.34 6.90
N ARG A 60 24.55 11.44 5.74
CA ARG A 60 25.68 12.34 5.47
C ARG A 60 25.18 13.71 4.96
N TYR A 61 25.94 14.77 5.23
CA TYR A 61 25.65 16.13 4.77
C TYR A 61 24.28 16.66 5.19
N ALA A 62 23.70 16.13 6.26
CA ALA A 62 22.46 16.65 6.82
C ALA A 62 22.73 17.91 7.66
N SER A 63 21.91 18.95 7.47
CA SER A 63 22.02 20.22 8.19
C SER A 63 20.74 20.50 8.97
N LEU A 64 20.83 20.40 10.30
CA LEU A 64 19.73 20.63 11.22
C LEU A 64 19.91 21.93 11.99
N GLY A 65 18.86 22.75 12.00
CA GLY A 65 18.84 24.06 12.65
C GLY A 65 18.82 24.00 14.17
N ARG A 66 18.30 25.07 14.79
CA ARG A 66 18.19 25.20 16.26
C ARG A 66 16.82 24.73 16.73
N ASN A 67 16.77 24.29 18.01
CA ASN A 67 15.52 23.91 18.67
C ASN A 67 14.75 22.83 17.90
N ILE A 68 15.45 21.78 17.47
CA ILE A 68 14.81 20.61 16.86
C ILE A 68 14.29 19.73 17.98
N THR A 69 13.01 19.37 17.93
CA THR A 69 12.39 18.47 18.91
C THR A 69 12.13 17.11 18.25
N PHE A 70 12.72 16.08 18.79
CA PHE A 70 12.48 14.68 18.42
C PHE A 70 11.55 14.10 19.48
N ASP A 71 10.22 14.20 19.24
CA ASP A 71 9.19 13.75 20.16
C ASP A 71 8.77 12.33 19.79
N MET A 72 9.29 11.37 20.54
CA MET A 72 9.02 9.92 20.42
C MET A 72 8.26 9.41 21.67
N GLU A 73 7.49 10.27 22.32
CA GLU A 73 6.66 9.88 23.45
C GLU A 73 5.44 9.08 23.00
N ASP A 74 5.05 8.14 23.85
CA ASP A 74 3.85 7.31 23.68
C ASP A 74 2.58 8.20 23.72
N ARG A 75 1.66 8.00 22.78
CA ARG A 75 0.47 8.86 22.63
C ARG A 75 -0.77 8.20 23.17
N ALA A 76 -1.61 8.98 23.82
CA ALA A 76 -2.93 8.56 24.25
C ALA A 76 -3.74 8.00 23.05
N SER A 77 -4.36 6.85 23.28
CA SER A 77 -5.21 6.16 22.30
C SER A 77 -6.25 7.09 21.68
N ARG A 78 -6.38 7.10 20.36
CA ARG A 78 -7.47 7.79 19.63
C ARG A 78 -8.85 7.21 19.97
N ALA A 79 -8.92 6.02 20.58
CA ALA A 79 -10.14 5.37 21.01
C ALA A 79 -10.72 5.92 22.31
N SER A 80 -9.96 6.76 23.05
CA SER A 80 -10.45 7.37 24.28
C SER A 80 -11.49 8.47 23.98
N ALA A 81 -12.66 8.39 24.66
CA ALA A 81 -13.66 9.44 24.63
C ALA A 81 -13.21 10.74 25.31
N ALA A 82 -12.14 10.69 26.11
CA ALA A 82 -11.59 11.82 26.85
C ALA A 82 -10.22 12.20 26.28
N ALA A 83 -10.02 13.48 26.00
CA ALA A 83 -8.71 14.02 25.63
C ALA A 83 -7.72 14.08 26.82
N TYR A 84 -8.24 14.03 28.06
CA TYR A 84 -7.43 14.03 29.26
C TYR A 84 -6.89 12.63 29.55
N PRO A 85 -5.57 12.45 29.77
CA PRO A 85 -4.98 11.13 30.04
C PRO A 85 -5.29 10.71 31.49
N PHE A 86 -6.26 9.82 31.66
CA PHE A 86 -6.61 9.23 32.97
C PHE A 86 -5.70 8.06 33.36
N SER A 87 -4.59 7.85 32.67
CA SER A 87 -3.66 6.73 32.85
C SER A 87 -3.15 6.56 34.29
N PHE A 88 -3.14 7.64 35.10
CA PHE A 88 -2.73 7.56 36.49
C PHE A 88 -3.82 7.02 37.43
N TRP A 89 -5.09 6.94 37.00
CA TRP A 89 -6.18 6.31 37.75
C TRP A 89 -6.52 4.91 37.28
N SER A 90 -6.36 4.68 36.01
CA SER A 90 -6.58 3.38 35.37
C SER A 90 -5.60 3.25 34.22
N PRO A 91 -4.63 2.34 34.28
CA PRO A 91 -3.85 2.02 33.10
C PRO A 91 -4.85 1.45 32.07
N SER A 92 -5.30 2.30 31.17
CA SER A 92 -6.02 1.83 29.98
C SER A 92 -5.04 0.98 29.19
N PRO A 93 -5.41 -0.23 28.75
CA PRO A 93 -4.62 -0.87 27.71
C PRO A 93 -4.65 0.10 26.54
N ALA A 94 -3.50 0.70 26.25
CA ALA A 94 -3.30 1.39 24.99
C ALA A 94 -3.66 0.37 23.91
N GLU A 95 -4.64 0.67 23.06
CA GLU A 95 -4.72 -0.05 21.80
C GLU A 95 -3.36 0.21 21.13
N ASP A 96 -2.57 -0.86 21.00
CA ASP A 96 -1.23 -0.84 20.43
C ASP A 96 -1.31 -0.27 19.01
N VAL A 97 -1.20 1.05 18.89
CA VAL A 97 -0.79 1.65 17.63
C VAL A 97 0.70 1.39 17.56
N PRO A 98 1.15 0.55 16.65
CA PRO A 98 2.55 0.19 16.56
C PRO A 98 3.38 1.44 16.40
N GLU A 99 4.24 1.76 17.35
CA GLU A 99 5.12 2.93 17.31
C GLU A 99 6.45 2.56 16.68
N ARG A 100 6.83 3.28 15.62
CA ARG A 100 8.20 3.26 15.14
C ARG A 100 9.06 4.00 16.16
N ARG A 101 10.14 3.34 16.61
CA ARG A 101 11.05 3.86 17.66
C ARG A 101 12.31 4.49 17.09
N GLN A 102 12.42 4.63 15.77
CA GLN A 102 13.55 5.28 15.12
C GLN A 102 13.12 6.39 14.18
N ILE A 103 13.74 7.57 14.32
CA ILE A 103 13.68 8.64 13.33
C ILE A 103 14.87 8.48 12.40
N ILE A 104 14.61 8.50 11.09
CA ILE A 104 15.62 8.38 10.05
C ILE A 104 15.65 9.67 9.25
N ILE A 105 16.82 10.29 9.16
CA ILE A 105 17.08 11.49 8.34
C ILE A 105 18.10 11.10 7.28
N GLY A 106 17.71 11.19 6.01
CA GLY A 106 18.56 10.82 4.87
C GLY A 106 19.77 11.72 4.67
N ASN A 107 20.41 11.58 3.52
CA ASN A 107 21.58 12.36 3.11
C ASN A 107 21.15 13.70 2.44
N ASP A 108 21.99 14.73 2.49
CA ASP A 108 21.73 16.05 1.89
C ASP A 108 20.43 16.70 2.37
N VAL A 109 19.97 16.37 3.57
CA VAL A 109 18.74 16.91 4.15
C VAL A 109 18.99 18.24 4.83
N ARG A 110 18.08 19.20 4.59
CA ARG A 110 18.08 20.48 5.31
C ARG A 110 16.84 20.62 6.17
N ILE A 111 17.03 20.69 7.48
CA ILE A 111 15.97 20.94 8.46
C ILE A 111 16.20 22.31 9.08
N GLU A 112 15.25 23.22 8.88
CA GLU A 112 15.33 24.56 9.45
C GLU A 112 14.99 24.55 10.94
N SER A 113 15.08 25.71 11.62
CA SER A 113 14.92 25.79 13.09
C SER A 113 13.48 25.59 13.55
N ASN A 114 13.30 25.15 14.80
CA ASN A 114 12.01 24.95 15.48
C ASN A 114 11.13 23.89 14.81
N VAL A 115 11.71 22.85 14.23
CA VAL A 115 10.99 21.70 13.65
C VAL A 115 10.73 20.66 14.74
N ILE A 116 9.54 20.08 14.72
CA ILE A 116 9.12 19.01 15.63
C ILE A 116 8.88 17.74 14.84
N PHE A 117 9.54 16.65 15.22
CA PHE A 117 9.26 15.29 14.76
C PHE A 117 8.31 14.63 15.75
N ARG A 118 7.25 14.00 15.25
CA ARG A 118 6.23 13.33 16.07
C ARG A 118 6.19 11.84 15.72
N GLY A 119 6.88 11.02 16.52
CA GLY A 119 7.03 9.59 16.32
C GLY A 119 8.18 9.23 15.38
N GLY A 120 8.34 7.95 15.08
CA GLY A 120 9.35 7.45 14.15
C GLY A 120 9.01 7.79 12.71
N ILE A 121 9.73 8.75 12.14
CA ILE A 121 9.52 9.31 10.80
C ILE A 121 10.78 9.18 9.98
N THR A 122 10.63 8.91 8.69
CA THR A 122 11.72 8.93 7.72
C THR A 122 11.68 10.20 6.88
N VAL A 123 12.78 10.95 6.85
CA VAL A 123 12.99 12.08 5.95
C VAL A 123 13.94 11.65 4.84
N GLY A 124 13.42 11.60 3.60
CA GLY A 124 14.16 11.13 2.43
C GLY A 124 15.33 12.04 2.04
N ASN A 125 16.27 11.50 1.27
CA ASN A 125 17.46 12.21 0.79
C ASN A 125 17.09 13.52 0.10
N GLY A 126 17.87 14.57 0.33
CA GLY A 126 17.72 15.86 -0.34
C GLY A 126 16.50 16.67 0.05
N ALA A 127 15.71 16.24 1.04
CA ALA A 127 14.52 16.95 1.47
C ALA A 127 14.84 18.26 2.21
N ILE A 128 13.92 19.22 2.15
CA ILE A 128 13.97 20.48 2.89
C ILE A 128 12.75 20.56 3.79
N VAL A 129 12.99 20.69 5.09
CA VAL A 129 11.95 20.92 6.10
C VAL A 129 12.01 22.36 6.56
N ARG A 130 10.94 23.12 6.32
CA ARG A 130 10.85 24.55 6.65
C ARG A 130 10.71 24.78 8.16
N ALA A 131 11.13 25.97 8.59
CA ALA A 131 11.08 26.36 9.99
C ALA A 131 9.66 26.28 10.59
N GLY A 132 9.57 25.72 11.80
CA GLY A 132 8.32 25.59 12.52
C GLY A 132 7.40 24.45 12.02
N ALA A 133 7.85 23.62 11.11
CA ALA A 133 7.08 22.47 10.64
C ALA A 133 6.93 21.41 11.75
N VAL A 134 5.75 20.78 11.80
CA VAL A 134 5.47 19.63 12.68
C VAL A 134 5.25 18.39 11.82
N LEU A 135 6.28 17.56 11.76
CA LEU A 135 6.29 16.32 10.97
C LEU A 135 5.50 15.24 11.71
N MET A 136 4.52 14.65 11.04
CA MET A 136 3.68 13.54 11.55
C MET A 136 3.70 12.33 10.62
N GLU A 137 4.32 12.46 9.43
CA GLU A 137 4.39 11.44 8.39
C GLU A 137 5.77 11.46 7.73
N ASP A 138 6.11 10.37 7.02
CA ASP A 138 7.35 10.27 6.27
C ASP A 138 7.43 11.37 5.19
N VAL A 139 8.63 11.93 5.00
CA VAL A 139 8.90 12.98 4.01
C VAL A 139 9.59 12.35 2.79
N PRO A 140 9.01 12.47 1.59
CA PRO A 140 9.61 11.91 0.37
C PRO A 140 10.97 12.52 0.04
N PRO A 141 11.84 11.82 -0.71
CA PRO A 141 13.11 12.37 -1.18
C PRO A 141 12.91 13.66 -1.99
N TYR A 142 13.77 14.65 -1.76
CA TYR A 142 13.76 15.97 -2.40
C TYR A 142 12.45 16.77 -2.23
N ALA A 143 11.54 16.36 -1.34
CA ALA A 143 10.36 17.14 -1.01
C ALA A 143 10.72 18.39 -0.21
N VAL A 144 9.93 19.45 -0.40
CA VAL A 144 9.92 20.65 0.43
C VAL A 144 8.65 20.60 1.25
N VAL A 145 8.78 20.52 2.58
CA VAL A 145 7.65 20.39 3.50
C VAL A 145 7.58 21.58 4.46
N GLU A 146 6.37 22.00 4.78
CA GLU A 146 6.11 23.12 5.69
C GLU A 146 4.76 22.98 6.40
N GLY A 147 4.59 23.71 7.49
CA GLY A 147 3.30 23.83 8.20
C GLY A 147 3.18 22.97 9.45
N ASN A 148 2.02 23.09 10.12
CA ASN A 148 1.64 22.33 11.32
C ASN A 148 0.15 21.95 11.21
N PRO A 149 -0.21 20.66 10.93
CA PRO A 149 0.72 19.58 10.54
C PRO A 149 1.46 19.89 9.24
N ALA A 150 2.67 19.33 9.09
CA ALA A 150 3.48 19.54 7.90
C ALA A 150 2.87 18.84 6.69
N HIS A 151 2.97 19.47 5.53
CA HIS A 151 2.53 18.93 4.24
C HIS A 151 3.59 19.20 3.17
N VAL A 152 3.57 18.43 2.09
CA VAL A 152 4.45 18.62 0.94
C VAL A 152 3.99 19.87 0.18
N ALA A 153 4.79 20.94 0.24
CA ALA A 153 4.55 22.17 -0.53
C ALA A 153 5.04 22.08 -1.98
N GLY A 154 5.94 21.14 -2.26
CA GLY A 154 6.50 20.88 -3.59
C GLY A 154 7.74 20.01 -3.52
N TYR A 155 8.42 19.87 -4.66
CA TYR A 155 9.68 19.14 -4.78
C TYR A 155 10.78 20.08 -5.30
N ARG A 156 12.04 19.81 -4.95
CA ARG A 156 13.20 20.57 -5.42
C ARG A 156 13.40 20.44 -6.94
N PHE A 157 13.06 19.30 -7.49
CA PHE A 157 13.28 18.91 -8.89
C PHE A 157 12.12 18.05 -9.40
N ASP A 158 12.06 17.82 -10.71
CA ASP A 158 11.18 16.83 -11.32
C ASP A 158 11.60 15.39 -10.98
N VAL A 159 10.71 14.44 -11.25
CA VAL A 159 10.87 13.02 -10.87
C VAL A 159 12.11 12.38 -11.49
N ASP A 160 12.42 12.71 -12.75
CA ASP A 160 13.57 12.11 -13.45
C ASP A 160 14.89 12.63 -12.91
N THR A 161 14.95 13.91 -12.61
CA THR A 161 16.10 14.55 -11.93
C THR A 161 16.32 13.92 -10.54
N ILE A 162 15.26 13.76 -9.77
CA ILE A 162 15.32 13.11 -8.44
C ILE A 162 15.86 11.68 -8.55
N ARG A 163 15.36 10.89 -9.48
CA ARG A 163 15.83 9.52 -9.73
C ARG A 163 17.32 9.46 -10.06
N GLN A 164 17.79 10.36 -10.92
CA GLN A 164 19.20 10.43 -11.29
C GLN A 164 20.08 10.83 -10.10
N LEU A 165 19.69 11.85 -9.34
CA LEU A 165 20.43 12.31 -8.15
C LEU A 165 20.55 11.21 -7.10
N GLN A 166 19.47 10.45 -6.86
CA GLN A 166 19.48 9.32 -5.93
C GLN A 166 20.37 8.16 -6.41
N ARG A 167 20.60 8.01 -7.72
CA ARG A 167 21.55 7.02 -8.27
C ARG A 167 23.00 7.48 -8.21
N ILE A 168 23.23 8.77 -8.44
CA ILE A 168 24.59 9.35 -8.42
C ILE A 168 25.18 9.35 -7.01
N LYS A 169 24.38 9.56 -5.96
CA LYS A 169 24.76 9.51 -4.54
C LYS A 169 26.04 10.31 -4.26
N TRP A 170 26.08 11.59 -4.67
CA TRP A 170 27.25 12.44 -4.53
C TRP A 170 27.78 12.56 -3.10
N TRP A 171 26.94 12.36 -2.09
CA TRP A 171 27.31 12.36 -0.68
C TRP A 171 28.19 11.18 -0.29
N ASN A 172 28.33 10.16 -1.16
CA ASN A 172 29.24 9.03 -0.98
C ASN A 172 30.61 9.25 -1.66
N TRP A 173 30.78 10.35 -2.40
CA TRP A 173 32.04 10.62 -3.09
C TRP A 173 33.17 10.99 -2.11
N PRO A 174 34.43 10.74 -2.49
CA PRO A 174 35.59 11.27 -1.77
C PRO A 174 35.53 12.80 -1.69
N GLU A 175 35.98 13.36 -0.57
CA GLU A 175 35.93 14.82 -0.36
C GLU A 175 36.68 15.60 -1.44
N GLU A 176 37.77 15.05 -1.97
CA GLU A 176 38.52 15.67 -3.07
C GLU A 176 37.67 15.85 -4.32
N ASP A 177 36.87 14.84 -4.67
CA ASP A 177 35.97 14.89 -5.81
C ASP A 177 34.82 15.87 -5.59
N ILE A 178 34.29 15.95 -4.38
CA ILE A 178 33.26 16.95 -4.03
C ILE A 178 33.86 18.36 -4.15
N ARG A 179 35.03 18.61 -3.56
CA ARG A 179 35.70 19.93 -3.64
C ARG A 179 36.00 20.34 -5.07
N LYS A 180 36.45 19.43 -5.92
CA LYS A 180 36.74 19.67 -7.32
C LYS A 180 35.51 20.04 -8.13
N ASN A 181 34.35 19.55 -7.75
CA ASN A 181 33.10 19.71 -8.48
C ASN A 181 32.09 20.61 -7.78
N ILE A 182 32.45 21.24 -6.66
CA ILE A 182 31.54 22.01 -5.79
C ILE A 182 30.77 23.10 -6.56
N HIS A 183 31.39 23.75 -7.54
CA HIS A 183 30.77 24.79 -8.33
C HIS A 183 29.63 24.28 -9.25
N ILE A 184 29.71 23.02 -9.69
CA ILE A 184 28.63 22.40 -10.47
C ILE A 184 27.56 21.85 -9.53
N LEU A 185 27.99 21.19 -8.45
CA LEU A 185 27.12 20.61 -7.44
C LEU A 185 26.21 21.67 -6.78
N ALA A 186 26.76 22.88 -6.53
CA ALA A 186 26.03 23.94 -5.81
C ALA A 186 25.12 24.80 -6.72
N ASP A 187 25.44 24.95 -8.01
CA ASP A 187 24.85 26.00 -8.82
C ASP A 187 23.97 25.50 -9.98
N ASN A 188 24.19 24.28 -10.49
CA ASN A 188 23.51 23.85 -11.71
C ASN A 188 23.31 22.33 -11.77
N VAL A 189 22.08 21.89 -11.49
CA VAL A 189 21.71 20.47 -11.50
C VAL A 189 21.80 19.86 -12.90
N ASP A 190 21.45 20.58 -13.97
CA ASP A 190 21.49 20.04 -15.34
C ASP A 190 22.93 19.78 -15.78
N ALA A 191 23.83 20.74 -15.51
CA ALA A 191 25.27 20.57 -15.78
C ALA A 191 25.87 19.42 -14.94
N PHE A 192 25.37 19.24 -13.71
CA PHE A 192 25.75 18.14 -12.84
C PHE A 192 25.34 16.80 -13.44
N LEU A 193 24.08 16.64 -13.84
CA LEU A 193 23.54 15.41 -14.43
C LEU A 193 24.17 15.09 -15.80
N MET A 194 24.49 16.11 -16.61
CA MET A 194 25.22 15.91 -17.88
C MET A 194 26.63 15.37 -17.66
N LYS A 195 27.28 15.76 -16.56
CA LYS A 195 28.66 15.37 -16.26
C LYS A 195 28.77 14.04 -15.56
N PHE A 196 27.83 13.75 -14.66
CA PHE A 196 27.85 12.58 -13.80
C PHE A 196 26.66 11.69 -14.11
N GLN A 197 26.94 10.56 -14.76
CA GLN A 197 25.93 9.52 -14.95
C GLN A 197 26.13 8.40 -13.92
N PRO A 198 25.04 7.75 -13.49
CA PRO A 198 25.16 6.59 -12.61
C PRO A 198 26.02 5.52 -13.28
N ALA A 199 27.00 4.99 -12.55
CA ALA A 199 27.78 3.88 -13.05
C ALA A 199 26.89 2.63 -13.13
N VAL A 200 26.73 2.09 -14.33
CA VAL A 200 26.08 0.77 -14.53
C VAL A 200 27.16 -0.28 -14.36
N HIS A 201 27.26 -0.85 -13.15
CA HIS A 201 28.15 -1.98 -12.90
C HIS A 201 27.38 -3.28 -13.20
N GLU A 202 27.74 -3.96 -14.27
CA GLU A 202 27.35 -5.36 -14.50
C GLU A 202 28.20 -6.26 -13.60
N ILE A 203 27.83 -6.39 -12.35
CA ILE A 203 28.46 -7.34 -11.42
C ILE A 203 27.60 -8.60 -11.42
N SER A 204 28.16 -9.71 -11.87
CA SER A 204 27.59 -11.05 -11.66
C SER A 204 27.84 -11.43 -10.19
N ASP A 205 26.75 -11.57 -9.41
CA ASP A 205 26.79 -11.94 -8.00
C ASP A 205 25.85 -13.12 -7.76
N GLU A 206 26.38 -14.21 -7.22
CA GLU A 206 25.61 -15.43 -6.89
C GLU A 206 24.42 -15.11 -5.95
N THR A 207 24.60 -14.16 -5.05
CA THR A 207 23.53 -13.68 -4.15
C THR A 207 22.37 -13.07 -4.95
N VAL A 208 22.67 -12.22 -5.94
CA VAL A 208 21.66 -11.56 -6.78
C VAL A 208 20.87 -12.60 -7.60
N GLU A 209 21.54 -13.60 -8.15
CA GLU A 209 20.87 -14.67 -8.88
C GLU A 209 19.93 -15.47 -7.97
N THR A 210 20.38 -15.84 -6.78
CA THR A 210 19.56 -16.52 -5.76
C THR A 210 18.34 -15.69 -5.37
N LEU A 211 18.51 -14.37 -5.16
CA LEU A 211 17.41 -13.49 -4.81
C LEU A 211 16.40 -13.34 -5.95
N ARG A 212 16.86 -13.31 -7.20
CA ARG A 212 15.97 -13.30 -8.36
C ARG A 212 15.09 -14.55 -8.39
N GLU A 213 15.67 -15.74 -8.21
CA GLU A 213 14.91 -16.99 -8.16
C GLU A 213 13.89 -16.99 -7.02
N PHE A 214 14.22 -16.42 -5.85
CA PHE A 214 13.29 -16.30 -4.74
C PHE A 214 12.12 -15.39 -5.06
N LYS A 215 12.36 -14.24 -5.73
CA LYS A 215 11.28 -13.36 -6.16
C LYS A 215 10.36 -14.03 -7.17
N GLU A 216 10.90 -14.80 -8.13
CA GLU A 216 10.11 -15.60 -9.08
C GLU A 216 9.26 -16.65 -8.37
N GLN A 217 9.73 -17.20 -7.25
CA GLN A 217 9.00 -18.15 -6.41
C GLN A 217 8.03 -17.49 -5.42
N GLY A 218 7.98 -16.15 -5.36
CA GLY A 218 7.11 -15.38 -4.47
C GLY A 218 7.60 -15.28 -3.03
N TYR A 219 8.90 -15.34 -2.80
CA TYR A 219 9.48 -15.10 -1.47
C TYR A 219 9.49 -13.60 -1.14
N ARG A 220 9.22 -13.30 0.13
CA ARG A 220 9.47 -12.00 0.74
C ARG A 220 10.87 -12.01 1.36
N VAL A 221 11.70 -11.06 0.95
CA VAL A 221 13.10 -10.97 1.35
C VAL A 221 13.32 -9.82 2.32
N TYR A 222 13.81 -10.15 3.51
CA TYR A 222 14.26 -9.21 4.54
C TYR A 222 15.77 -9.06 4.47
N TYR A 223 16.28 -7.84 4.53
CA TYR A 223 17.71 -7.55 4.59
C TYR A 223 18.08 -7.00 5.95
N PHE A 224 19.19 -7.52 6.52
CA PHE A 224 19.65 -7.14 7.84
C PHE A 224 21.17 -7.20 7.95
N VAL A 225 21.79 -6.16 8.49
CA VAL A 225 23.19 -6.17 8.87
C VAL A 225 23.27 -6.26 10.40
N PRO A 226 23.69 -7.42 10.95
CA PRO A 226 23.69 -7.65 12.40
C PRO A 226 24.76 -6.81 13.13
N ASP A 227 24.37 -6.13 14.19
CA ASP A 227 25.22 -5.34 15.09
C ASP A 227 25.89 -6.21 16.19
N VAL A 228 26.58 -7.29 15.79
CA VAL A 228 27.07 -8.34 16.72
C VAL A 228 28.09 -7.88 17.73
N ASP A 229 28.78 -6.80 17.47
CA ASP A 229 29.80 -6.19 18.34
C ASP A 229 29.22 -5.04 19.19
N SER A 230 27.97 -4.66 18.95
CA SER A 230 27.28 -3.66 19.75
C SER A 230 26.89 -4.21 21.12
N PRO A 231 27.06 -3.45 22.21
CA PRO A 231 26.59 -3.83 23.53
C PRO A 231 25.06 -3.99 23.58
N GLU A 232 24.33 -3.33 22.68
CA GLU A 232 22.87 -3.31 22.63
C GLU A 232 22.27 -4.63 22.11
N GLY A 233 22.99 -5.33 21.24
CA GLY A 233 22.64 -6.67 20.79
C GLY A 233 21.28 -6.77 20.07
N ILE A 234 20.92 -5.74 19.30
CA ILE A 234 19.65 -5.67 18.54
C ILE A 234 19.52 -6.89 17.64
N TRP A 235 20.62 -7.39 17.08
CA TRP A 235 20.63 -8.58 16.26
C TRP A 235 19.94 -9.79 16.93
N ARG A 236 20.06 -9.93 18.25
CA ARG A 236 19.39 -11.04 18.97
C ARG A 236 17.88 -10.88 19.01
N LYS A 237 17.40 -9.62 19.17
CA LYS A 237 15.96 -9.31 19.13
C LYS A 237 15.42 -9.65 17.73
N VAL A 238 16.09 -9.19 16.67
CA VAL A 238 15.70 -9.41 15.27
C VAL A 238 15.64 -10.90 14.92
N ILE A 239 16.72 -11.66 15.19
CA ILE A 239 16.75 -13.09 14.88
C ILE A 239 15.65 -13.85 15.64
N ARG A 240 15.47 -13.59 16.94
CA ARG A 240 14.41 -14.24 17.73
C ARG A 240 13.02 -13.87 17.22
N ALA A 241 12.80 -12.62 16.85
CA ALA A 241 11.53 -12.15 16.29
C ALA A 241 11.24 -12.87 14.96
N TYR A 242 12.24 -12.99 14.06
CA TYR A 242 12.11 -13.71 12.79
C TYR A 242 11.77 -15.19 12.99
N LEU A 243 12.52 -15.88 13.85
CA LEU A 243 12.28 -17.29 14.17
C LEU A 243 10.91 -17.54 14.83
N SER A 244 10.37 -16.55 15.55
CA SER A 244 9.03 -16.64 16.14
C SER A 244 7.90 -16.24 15.20
N ALA A 245 8.21 -15.46 14.14
CA ALA A 245 7.25 -15.01 13.16
C ALA A 245 7.01 -16.04 12.05
N TYR A 246 8.04 -16.79 11.65
CA TYR A 246 8.01 -17.64 10.46
C TYR A 246 8.53 -19.06 10.74
N THR A 247 8.23 -19.95 9.81
CA THR A 247 8.64 -21.37 9.78
C THR A 247 9.21 -21.73 8.41
N ALA A 248 9.73 -22.94 8.25
CA ALA A 248 10.22 -23.46 6.97
C ALA A 248 9.16 -23.48 5.86
N ASN A 249 7.87 -23.43 6.22
CA ASN A 249 6.77 -23.44 5.24
C ASN A 249 6.40 -22.03 4.73
N ASP A 250 6.91 -20.99 5.38
CA ASP A 250 6.65 -19.61 4.98
C ASP A 250 7.62 -19.21 3.86
N LYS A 251 7.10 -18.59 2.81
CA LYS A 251 7.93 -18.07 1.70
C LYS A 251 8.62 -16.77 2.11
N THR A 252 9.49 -16.85 3.10
CA THR A 252 10.28 -15.72 3.59
C THR A 252 11.76 -16.08 3.67
N ALA A 253 12.63 -15.12 3.43
CA ALA A 253 14.07 -15.26 3.57
C ALA A 253 14.64 -14.05 4.32
N LEU A 254 15.46 -14.27 5.34
CA LEU A 254 16.24 -13.24 6.01
C LEU A 254 17.68 -13.27 5.49
N LEU A 255 18.07 -12.28 4.71
CA LEU A 255 19.42 -12.14 4.15
C LEU A 255 20.27 -11.29 5.09
N LEU A 256 21.34 -11.90 5.62
CA LEU A 256 22.30 -11.24 6.52
C LEU A 256 23.51 -10.73 5.74
N GLY A 257 23.76 -9.43 5.79
CA GLY A 257 25.00 -8.82 5.30
C GLY A 257 26.11 -8.92 6.35
N LEU A 258 27.16 -9.70 6.09
CA LEU A 258 28.24 -9.95 7.05
C LEU A 258 29.57 -9.41 6.51
N SER A 259 30.39 -8.78 7.37
CA SER A 259 31.77 -8.46 7.00
C SER A 259 32.57 -9.75 6.85
N GLY A 260 33.46 -9.81 5.87
CA GLY A 260 34.25 -11.02 5.61
C GLY A 260 35.09 -11.51 6.81
N GLU A 261 35.49 -10.59 7.70
CA GLU A 261 36.26 -10.91 8.91
C GLU A 261 35.39 -11.53 10.03
N ASN A 262 34.09 -11.23 10.06
CA ASN A 262 33.19 -11.61 11.16
C ASN A 262 32.19 -12.71 10.79
N ALA A 263 32.13 -13.16 9.53
CA ALA A 263 31.08 -14.05 9.03
C ALA A 263 30.98 -15.36 9.82
N GLU A 264 32.11 -16.03 10.09
CA GLU A 264 32.15 -17.27 10.87
C GLU A 264 31.71 -17.06 12.33
N ALA A 265 32.16 -15.97 12.96
CA ALA A 265 31.82 -15.65 14.35
C ALA A 265 30.33 -15.32 14.50
N VAL A 266 29.73 -14.61 13.53
CA VAL A 266 28.31 -14.28 13.50
C VAL A 266 27.47 -15.54 13.29
N THR A 267 27.85 -16.36 12.31
CA THR A 267 27.17 -17.63 12.02
C THR A 267 27.19 -18.55 13.27
N ALA A 268 28.32 -18.65 13.95
CA ALA A 268 28.45 -19.43 15.18
C ALA A 268 27.55 -18.92 16.32
N LYS A 269 27.26 -17.61 16.39
CA LYS A 269 26.34 -17.02 17.38
C LYS A 269 24.86 -17.25 17.02
N ILE A 270 24.51 -17.33 15.73
CA ILE A 270 23.13 -17.51 15.23
C ILE A 270 22.75 -18.99 15.19
N GLN A 271 23.68 -19.87 14.83
CA GLN A 271 23.43 -21.30 14.67
C GLN A 271 22.73 -21.97 15.88
N PRO A 272 23.09 -21.69 17.15
CA PRO A 272 22.36 -22.25 18.28
C PRO A 272 20.88 -21.87 18.33
N LEU A 273 20.53 -20.65 17.89
CA LEU A 273 19.14 -20.18 17.81
C LEU A 273 18.38 -20.94 16.71
N MET A 274 19.00 -21.14 15.55
CA MET A 274 18.44 -21.95 14.47
C MET A 274 18.20 -23.39 14.90
N ASN A 275 19.15 -23.97 15.61
CA ASN A 275 19.07 -25.37 16.06
C ASN A 275 17.87 -25.61 17.02
N THR A 276 17.36 -24.58 17.70
CA THR A 276 16.17 -24.73 18.55
C THR A 276 14.90 -24.98 17.75
N MET A 277 14.86 -24.60 16.48
CA MET A 277 13.72 -24.79 15.56
C MET A 277 13.81 -26.11 14.80
N GLY A 278 15.00 -26.72 14.69
CA GLY A 278 15.25 -27.92 13.93
C GLY A 278 14.89 -27.76 12.45
N GLU A 279 14.19 -28.77 11.88
CA GLU A 279 13.77 -28.74 10.46
C GLU A 279 12.68 -27.71 10.17
N ASN A 280 12.06 -27.11 11.20
CA ASN A 280 11.01 -26.10 11.04
C ASN A 280 11.57 -24.66 11.00
N ALA A 281 12.90 -24.48 10.98
CA ALA A 281 13.52 -23.16 10.94
C ALA A 281 13.24 -22.46 9.60
N PRO A 282 12.82 -21.16 9.62
CA PRO A 282 12.68 -20.37 8.41
C PRO A 282 14.05 -20.11 7.77
N LEU A 283 14.04 -19.73 6.50
CA LEU A 283 15.26 -19.56 5.72
C LEU A 283 16.04 -18.32 6.16
N ILE A 284 17.31 -18.52 6.55
CA ILE A 284 18.29 -17.45 6.79
C ILE A 284 19.46 -17.67 5.84
N LEU A 285 19.80 -16.64 5.09
CA LEU A 285 20.90 -16.59 4.14
C LEU A 285 21.97 -15.61 4.62
N THR A 286 23.18 -15.79 4.16
CA THR A 286 24.30 -14.88 4.43
C THR A 286 25.01 -14.51 3.15
N HIS A 287 25.46 -13.26 3.05
CA HIS A 287 26.37 -12.83 2.01
C HIS A 287 27.46 -11.92 2.58
N THR A 288 28.57 -11.79 1.87
CA THR A 288 29.62 -10.84 2.26
C THR A 288 29.15 -9.43 1.93
N TRP A 289 29.02 -8.59 2.96
CA TRP A 289 28.61 -7.20 2.80
C TRP A 289 29.62 -6.41 1.95
N ASN A 290 29.14 -5.78 0.89
CA ASN A 290 29.86 -4.88 0.03
C ASN A 290 28.92 -3.78 -0.44
N GLU A 291 29.27 -2.51 -0.22
CA GLU A 291 28.45 -1.37 -0.60
C GLU A 291 28.16 -1.34 -2.12
N GLU A 292 29.14 -1.71 -2.96
CA GLU A 292 28.98 -1.73 -4.42
C GLU A 292 27.87 -2.69 -4.91
N HIS A 293 27.57 -3.74 -4.15
CA HIS A 293 26.56 -4.73 -4.49
C HIS A 293 25.15 -4.35 -3.99
N LEU A 294 25.04 -3.41 -3.03
CA LEU A 294 23.78 -3.08 -2.38
C LEU A 294 22.71 -2.63 -3.37
N GLY A 295 23.06 -1.82 -4.38
CA GLY A 295 22.10 -1.35 -5.37
C GLY A 295 21.39 -2.48 -6.11
N ARG A 296 22.08 -3.59 -6.40
CA ARG A 296 21.48 -4.77 -7.03
C ARG A 296 20.72 -5.66 -6.05
N ILE A 297 21.24 -5.82 -4.86
CA ILE A 297 20.59 -6.60 -3.80
C ILE A 297 19.25 -5.98 -3.44
N PHE A 298 19.20 -4.67 -3.26
CA PHE A 298 17.97 -3.97 -2.87
C PHE A 298 16.88 -3.96 -3.94
N SER A 299 17.20 -4.21 -5.22
CA SER A 299 16.17 -4.44 -6.26
C SER A 299 15.35 -5.73 -6.02
N TYR A 300 15.82 -6.63 -5.15
CA TYR A 300 15.15 -7.89 -4.79
C TYR A 300 14.76 -7.99 -3.32
N VAL A 301 14.98 -6.94 -2.53
CA VAL A 301 14.65 -6.87 -1.10
C VAL A 301 13.31 -6.16 -0.92
N ASP A 302 12.45 -6.70 -0.06
CA ASP A 302 11.16 -6.09 0.29
C ASP A 302 11.26 -5.23 1.55
N ASP A 303 12.08 -5.66 2.52
CA ASP A 303 12.18 -5.05 3.83
C ASP A 303 13.64 -4.92 4.27
N LEU A 304 14.02 -3.73 4.73
CA LEU A 304 15.28 -3.47 5.42
C LEU A 304 15.03 -3.34 6.91
N ILE A 305 15.84 -4.04 7.72
CA ILE A 305 15.82 -3.91 9.17
C ILE A 305 17.05 -3.13 9.59
N THR A 306 16.86 -2.01 10.28
CA THR A 306 17.93 -1.13 10.76
C THR A 306 18.33 -1.43 12.20
N THR A 307 19.53 -1.01 12.57
CA THR A 307 20.06 -0.97 13.94
C THR A 307 20.43 0.47 14.30
N LYS A 308 21.09 0.65 15.43
CA LYS A 308 21.71 1.93 15.82
C LYS A 308 23.08 2.16 15.15
N ASP A 309 23.60 1.19 14.39
CA ASP A 309 24.87 1.28 13.70
C ASP A 309 24.78 2.18 12.46
N GLY A 310 25.87 2.90 12.17
CA GLY A 310 25.97 3.76 10.99
C GLY A 310 25.84 3.03 9.64
N ILE A 311 26.15 1.73 9.58
CA ILE A 311 25.89 0.90 8.38
C ILE A 311 24.42 0.93 7.99
N SER A 312 23.52 1.01 8.96
CA SER A 312 22.08 1.13 8.69
C SER A 312 21.75 2.35 7.85
N SER A 313 22.42 3.50 8.03
CA SER A 313 22.19 4.70 7.21
C SER A 313 22.62 4.51 5.75
N VAL A 314 23.67 3.73 5.51
CA VAL A 314 24.10 3.35 4.15
C VAL A 314 23.05 2.45 3.50
N CYS A 315 22.59 1.43 4.22
CA CYS A 315 21.54 0.54 3.71
C CYS A 315 20.22 1.28 3.42
N VAL A 316 19.81 2.23 4.28
CA VAL A 316 18.63 3.08 4.07
C VAL A 316 18.75 3.90 2.78
N ASP A 317 19.93 4.42 2.47
CA ASP A 317 20.17 5.17 1.24
C ASP A 317 19.86 4.33 -0.02
N TYR A 318 20.25 3.07 -0.06
CA TYR A 318 19.93 2.16 -1.15
C TYR A 318 18.46 1.69 -1.12
N ALA A 319 17.94 1.41 0.06
CA ALA A 319 16.54 1.02 0.26
C ALA A 319 15.55 2.10 -0.22
N SER A 320 15.85 3.37 0.06
CA SER A 320 15.00 4.50 -0.34
C SER A 320 14.88 4.66 -1.85
N HIS A 321 15.91 4.27 -2.60
CA HIS A 321 15.90 4.30 -4.06
C HIS A 321 14.98 3.22 -4.66
N GLU A 322 14.93 2.03 -4.05
CA GLU A 322 14.15 0.89 -4.53
C GLU A 322 12.77 0.77 -3.85
N ASN A 323 12.34 1.80 -3.09
CA ASN A 323 11.09 1.80 -2.31
C ASN A 323 10.95 0.63 -1.33
N VAL A 324 12.07 0.13 -0.81
CA VAL A 324 12.10 -0.93 0.18
C VAL A 324 11.54 -0.40 1.51
N ARG A 325 10.69 -1.18 2.15
CA ARG A 325 10.15 -0.82 3.46
C ARG A 325 11.26 -0.86 4.51
N VAL A 326 11.36 0.18 5.33
CA VAL A 326 12.35 0.25 6.41
C VAL A 326 11.66 0.08 7.76
N SER A 327 12.17 -0.81 8.59
CA SER A 327 11.74 -1.03 9.97
C SER A 327 12.96 -1.06 10.89
N TYR A 328 12.75 -0.73 12.15
CA TYR A 328 13.83 -0.71 13.14
C TYR A 328 13.81 -2.00 13.97
N GLY A 329 14.97 -2.59 14.22
CA GLY A 329 15.09 -3.88 14.91
C GLY A 329 14.62 -3.89 16.37
N CYS A 330 14.27 -2.72 16.93
CA CYS A 330 13.62 -2.60 18.24
C CYS A 330 12.13 -2.24 18.15
N ASP A 331 11.56 -2.10 16.95
CA ASP A 331 10.12 -1.97 16.78
C ASP A 331 9.41 -3.27 17.19
N ASP A 332 8.10 -3.23 17.30
CA ASP A 332 7.34 -4.42 17.63
C ASP A 332 7.45 -5.50 16.54
N LYS A 333 7.43 -6.75 16.94
CA LYS A 333 7.66 -7.89 16.03
C LYS A 333 6.75 -7.84 14.79
N GLU A 334 5.48 -7.48 14.97
CA GLU A 334 4.48 -7.36 13.92
C GLU A 334 4.78 -6.22 12.93
N GLN A 335 5.57 -5.23 13.36
CA GLN A 335 6.08 -4.17 12.46
C GLN A 335 7.32 -4.61 11.71
N ILE A 336 8.26 -5.31 12.38
CA ILE A 336 9.49 -5.77 11.72
C ILE A 336 9.15 -6.88 10.74
N PHE A 337 8.35 -7.86 11.17
CA PHE A 337 7.96 -9.05 10.43
C PHE A 337 6.43 -9.12 10.31
N PRO A 338 5.82 -8.25 9.51
CA PRO A 338 4.40 -8.33 9.29
C PRO A 338 4.12 -9.69 8.62
N ARG A 339 3.34 -10.52 9.28
CA ARG A 339 2.64 -11.56 8.54
C ARG A 339 1.79 -10.82 7.52
N GLU A 340 1.72 -11.31 6.29
CA GLU A 340 0.76 -10.76 5.34
C GLU A 340 -0.56 -10.66 6.08
N LYS A 341 -0.99 -9.43 6.36
CA LYS A 341 -2.33 -9.20 6.88
C LYS A 341 -3.21 -9.89 5.87
N GLU A 342 -3.98 -10.88 6.31
CA GLU A 342 -5.02 -11.42 5.44
C GLU A 342 -5.80 -10.21 4.96
N ILE A 343 -5.70 -9.97 3.67
CA ILE A 343 -6.44 -8.87 3.06
C ILE A 343 -7.88 -9.33 2.98
N ASP A 344 -8.76 -8.62 3.65
CA ASP A 344 -10.18 -8.95 3.63
C ASP A 344 -10.76 -8.72 2.24
N ILE A 345 -10.43 -7.58 1.61
CA ILE A 345 -11.10 -7.14 0.38
C ILE A 345 -10.08 -6.63 -0.64
N SER A 346 -10.09 -7.19 -1.85
CA SER A 346 -9.47 -6.55 -3.02
C SER A 346 -10.50 -5.66 -3.71
N VAL A 347 -10.26 -4.34 -3.71
CA VAL A 347 -11.10 -3.39 -4.43
C VAL A 347 -10.55 -3.23 -5.84
N CYS A 348 -11.26 -3.80 -6.82
CA CYS A 348 -10.89 -3.80 -8.23
C CYS A 348 -11.51 -2.58 -8.94
N VAL A 349 -10.69 -1.65 -9.37
CA VAL A 349 -11.10 -0.43 -10.08
C VAL A 349 -10.95 -0.65 -11.58
N LEU A 350 -12.09 -0.82 -12.29
CA LEU A 350 -12.11 -1.02 -13.73
C LEU A 350 -12.00 0.33 -14.44
N SER A 351 -10.96 0.53 -15.23
CA SER A 351 -10.64 1.79 -15.90
C SER A 351 -10.43 1.60 -17.41
N TYR A 352 -10.94 2.53 -18.20
CA TYR A 352 -10.64 2.72 -19.61
C TYR A 352 -10.97 4.16 -20.00
N GLN A 353 -9.97 4.93 -20.42
CA GLN A 353 -10.11 6.35 -20.76
C GLN A 353 -10.94 7.13 -19.71
N PRO A 354 -10.55 7.04 -18.43
CA PRO A 354 -11.33 7.62 -17.34
C PRO A 354 -11.32 9.14 -17.39
N ASP A 355 -12.33 9.74 -16.82
CA ASP A 355 -12.26 11.08 -16.28
C ASP A 355 -11.40 11.01 -15.01
N TYR A 356 -10.22 11.64 -15.01
CA TYR A 356 -9.26 11.53 -13.90
C TYR A 356 -9.76 12.18 -12.61
N GLU A 357 -10.56 13.25 -12.67
CA GLU A 357 -11.18 13.81 -11.47
C GLU A 357 -12.08 12.77 -10.80
N LYS A 358 -12.87 12.06 -11.60
CA LYS A 358 -13.73 10.97 -11.12
C LYS A 358 -12.93 9.78 -10.62
N LEU A 359 -11.86 9.41 -11.31
CA LEU A 359 -10.97 8.33 -10.86
C LEU A 359 -10.39 8.65 -9.48
N PHE A 360 -9.83 9.83 -9.27
CA PHE A 360 -9.27 10.22 -7.98
C PHE A 360 -10.35 10.35 -6.89
N ALA A 361 -11.56 10.80 -7.22
CA ALA A 361 -12.68 10.81 -6.29
C ALA A 361 -13.12 9.40 -5.88
N THR A 362 -13.16 8.46 -6.83
CA THR A 362 -13.42 7.03 -6.56
C THR A 362 -12.34 6.46 -5.64
N LEU A 363 -11.06 6.68 -5.96
CA LEU A 363 -9.92 6.23 -5.15
C LEU A 363 -9.96 6.86 -3.75
N THR A 364 -10.34 8.14 -3.63
CA THR A 364 -10.54 8.82 -2.33
C THR A 364 -11.56 8.08 -1.48
N SER A 365 -12.69 7.68 -2.04
CA SER A 365 -13.73 6.94 -1.32
C SER A 365 -13.26 5.56 -0.83
N ILE A 366 -12.26 4.98 -1.51
CA ILE A 366 -11.67 3.69 -1.15
C ILE A 366 -10.60 3.85 -0.07
N VAL A 367 -9.64 4.78 -0.23
CA VAL A 367 -8.55 4.96 0.75
C VAL A 367 -9.05 5.44 2.12
N GLN A 368 -10.24 6.02 2.18
CA GLN A 368 -10.89 6.44 3.42
C GLN A 368 -11.61 5.31 4.17
N GLN A 369 -11.64 4.08 3.63
CA GLN A 369 -12.33 2.98 4.28
C GLN A 369 -11.62 2.55 5.57
N VAL A 370 -12.45 2.23 6.58
CA VAL A 370 -12.00 1.79 7.90
C VAL A 370 -12.69 0.47 8.29
N HIS A 371 -12.18 -0.20 9.33
CA HIS A 371 -12.72 -1.43 9.92
C HIS A 371 -12.68 -2.68 9.01
N CYS A 372 -11.83 -2.67 7.97
CA CYS A 372 -11.45 -3.85 7.18
C CYS A 372 -10.04 -3.62 6.61
N SER A 373 -9.33 -4.70 6.32
CA SER A 373 -8.10 -4.64 5.55
C SER A 373 -8.43 -4.71 4.06
N PHE A 374 -7.82 -3.86 3.24
CA PHE A 374 -8.05 -3.89 1.80
C PHE A 374 -6.80 -3.58 1.00
N GLU A 375 -6.80 -4.02 -0.24
CA GLU A 375 -5.88 -3.57 -1.28
C GLU A 375 -6.66 -2.95 -2.44
N ILE A 376 -5.99 -2.12 -3.22
CA ILE A 376 -6.56 -1.50 -4.43
C ILE A 376 -5.87 -2.12 -5.65
N ILE A 377 -6.67 -2.64 -6.59
CA ILE A 377 -6.16 -3.12 -7.87
C ILE A 377 -6.80 -2.27 -8.97
N ILE A 378 -6.01 -1.48 -9.65
CA ILE A 378 -6.48 -0.67 -10.78
C ILE A 378 -6.17 -1.43 -12.06
N GLY A 379 -7.21 -1.82 -12.80
CA GLY A 379 -7.09 -2.45 -14.11
C GLY A 379 -7.43 -1.44 -15.20
N ASP A 380 -6.41 -0.91 -15.88
CA ASP A 380 -6.60 -0.04 -17.03
C ASP A 380 -6.54 -0.83 -18.34
N ASP A 381 -7.63 -0.78 -19.12
CA ASP A 381 -7.84 -1.58 -20.32
C ASP A 381 -7.37 -0.85 -21.60
N GLY A 382 -6.12 -0.39 -21.59
CA GLY A 382 -5.46 0.18 -22.77
C GLY A 382 -5.73 1.67 -23.00
N THR A 383 -5.77 2.49 -21.95
CA THR A 383 -5.83 3.95 -22.08
C THR A 383 -4.52 4.50 -22.65
N PRO A 384 -4.53 5.22 -23.80
CA PRO A 384 -3.33 5.85 -24.30
C PRO A 384 -2.74 6.85 -23.31
N ASN A 385 -1.42 6.78 -23.07
CA ASN A 385 -0.70 7.64 -22.12
C ASN A 385 -1.28 7.62 -20.70
N PHE A 386 -1.66 6.45 -20.23
CA PHE A 386 -2.18 6.27 -18.87
C PHE A 386 -1.15 6.76 -17.84
N PRO A 387 -1.50 7.71 -16.95
CA PRO A 387 -0.55 8.34 -16.03
C PRO A 387 -0.31 7.47 -14.78
N GLN A 388 0.21 6.26 -14.98
CA GLN A 388 0.41 5.28 -13.92
C GLN A 388 1.24 5.86 -12.76
N GLU A 389 2.36 6.52 -13.07
CA GLU A 389 3.26 7.07 -12.05
C GLU A 389 2.60 8.15 -11.19
N GLU A 390 1.74 8.99 -11.79
CA GLU A 390 0.99 10.02 -11.07
C GLU A 390 -0.03 9.40 -10.11
N ILE A 391 -0.73 8.35 -10.56
CA ILE A 391 -1.70 7.63 -9.73
C ILE A 391 -0.99 6.90 -8.58
N GLU A 392 0.15 6.24 -8.85
CA GLU A 392 0.96 5.60 -7.81
C GLU A 392 1.45 6.61 -6.77
N LEU A 393 1.97 7.75 -7.21
CA LEU A 393 2.43 8.81 -6.33
C LEU A 393 1.28 9.31 -5.45
N TRP A 394 0.11 9.55 -6.04
CA TRP A 394 -1.07 10.00 -5.31
C TRP A 394 -1.52 8.98 -4.26
N LEU A 395 -1.62 7.68 -4.61
CA LEU A 395 -1.99 6.62 -3.65
C LEU A 395 -1.02 6.58 -2.47
N ARG A 396 0.29 6.68 -2.73
CA ARG A 396 1.32 6.74 -1.67
C ARG A 396 1.17 7.97 -0.78
N GLN A 397 0.83 9.13 -1.35
CA GLN A 397 0.55 10.36 -0.60
C GLN A 397 -0.69 10.23 0.29
N GLN A 398 -1.69 9.42 -0.12
CA GLN A 398 -2.84 9.09 0.71
C GLN A 398 -2.55 8.00 1.77
N GLY A 399 -1.29 7.56 1.91
CA GLY A 399 -0.90 6.51 2.86
C GLY A 399 -1.27 5.09 2.41
N CYS A 400 -1.80 4.92 1.20
CA CYS A 400 -2.10 3.60 0.66
C CYS A 400 -0.81 2.93 0.18
N ARG A 401 -0.52 1.73 0.70
CA ARG A 401 0.68 0.94 0.32
C ARG A 401 0.32 -0.36 -0.38
N ASP A 402 -0.85 -0.91 -0.07
CA ASP A 402 -1.35 -2.14 -0.68
C ASP A 402 -2.14 -1.80 -1.95
N PHE A 403 -1.43 -1.60 -3.06
CA PHE A 403 -2.06 -1.41 -4.36
C PHE A 403 -1.25 -2.04 -5.50
N THR A 404 -1.93 -2.35 -6.59
CA THR A 404 -1.36 -2.84 -7.85
C THR A 404 -2.02 -2.12 -9.00
N ILE A 405 -1.24 -1.67 -9.99
CA ILE A 405 -1.76 -1.08 -11.22
C ILE A 405 -1.39 -2.00 -12.38
N LEU A 406 -2.42 -2.43 -13.11
CA LEU A 406 -2.31 -3.28 -14.29
C LEU A 406 -2.74 -2.44 -15.49
N HIS A 407 -1.81 -2.17 -16.40
CA HIS A 407 -2.07 -1.40 -17.62
C HIS A 407 -1.89 -2.29 -18.85
N SER A 408 -2.94 -2.44 -19.64
CA SER A 408 -2.92 -3.17 -20.90
C SER A 408 -2.50 -2.27 -22.06
N THR A 409 -1.87 -2.82 -23.08
CA THR A 409 -1.48 -2.07 -24.28
C THR A 409 -2.63 -1.81 -25.23
N GLU A 410 -3.73 -2.57 -25.12
CA GLU A 410 -4.92 -2.47 -25.94
C GLU A 410 -6.17 -2.83 -25.13
N ASN A 411 -7.34 -2.40 -25.62
CA ASN A 411 -8.62 -2.68 -24.97
C ASN A 411 -9.08 -4.12 -25.24
N HIS A 412 -9.22 -4.91 -24.19
CA HIS A 412 -9.66 -6.31 -24.24
C HIS A 412 -11.11 -6.52 -23.75
N GLY A 413 -11.71 -5.49 -23.17
CA GLY A 413 -13.05 -5.51 -22.57
C GLY A 413 -13.06 -5.84 -21.08
N THR A 414 -14.17 -5.51 -20.40
CA THR A 414 -14.26 -5.52 -18.95
C THR A 414 -14.03 -6.91 -18.34
N VAL A 415 -14.49 -7.98 -18.99
CA VAL A 415 -14.33 -9.36 -18.45
C VAL A 415 -12.87 -9.78 -18.41
N ARG A 416 -12.08 -9.50 -19.46
CA ARG A 416 -10.65 -9.82 -19.47
C ARG A 416 -9.86 -8.93 -18.49
N ASN A 417 -10.19 -7.65 -18.45
CA ASN A 417 -9.61 -6.73 -17.48
C ASN A 417 -9.89 -7.20 -16.05
N MET A 418 -11.14 -7.60 -15.75
CA MET A 418 -11.48 -8.17 -14.45
C MET A 418 -10.68 -9.44 -14.13
N MET A 419 -10.49 -10.36 -15.11
CA MET A 419 -9.68 -11.56 -14.91
C MET A 419 -8.21 -11.26 -14.57
N GLN A 420 -7.62 -10.25 -15.19
CA GLN A 420 -6.25 -9.81 -14.84
C GLN A 420 -6.19 -9.33 -13.39
N MET A 421 -7.15 -8.51 -12.97
CA MET A 421 -7.22 -8.04 -11.59
C MET A 421 -7.45 -9.17 -10.58
N LEU A 422 -8.33 -10.13 -10.90
CA LEU A 422 -8.58 -11.30 -10.06
C LEU A 422 -7.32 -12.17 -9.89
N SER A 423 -6.47 -12.26 -10.91
CA SER A 423 -5.20 -13.00 -10.85
C SER A 423 -4.18 -12.32 -9.92
N ALA A 424 -4.25 -11.00 -9.77
CA ALA A 424 -3.39 -10.23 -8.88
C ALA A 424 -3.99 -10.10 -7.44
N ALA A 425 -5.28 -10.38 -7.29
CA ALA A 425 -6.00 -10.16 -6.04
C ALA A 425 -5.57 -11.13 -4.93
N ARG A 426 -5.31 -10.59 -3.75
CA ARG A 426 -4.96 -11.32 -2.52
C ARG A 426 -6.12 -11.40 -1.53
N GLY A 427 -7.05 -10.44 -1.60
CA GLY A 427 -8.19 -10.34 -0.71
C GLY A 427 -9.10 -11.58 -0.73
N ARG A 428 -9.71 -11.88 0.41
CA ARG A 428 -10.70 -12.96 0.54
C ARG A 428 -11.97 -12.65 -0.24
N TYR A 429 -12.37 -11.38 -0.29
CA TYR A 429 -13.51 -10.88 -1.05
C TYR A 429 -13.06 -9.93 -2.15
N ILE A 430 -13.88 -9.81 -3.19
CA ILE A 430 -13.70 -8.90 -4.32
C ILE A 430 -14.82 -7.88 -4.32
N LYS A 431 -14.45 -6.60 -4.47
CA LYS A 431 -15.36 -5.49 -4.71
C LYS A 431 -14.95 -4.78 -6.00
N ALA A 432 -15.73 -4.89 -7.05
CA ALA A 432 -15.51 -4.15 -8.30
C ALA A 432 -16.18 -2.78 -8.24
N ILE A 433 -15.51 -1.74 -8.79
CA ILE A 433 -16.03 -0.38 -8.89
C ILE A 433 -15.41 0.32 -10.10
N SER A 434 -16.10 1.30 -10.67
CA SER A 434 -15.60 2.06 -11.82
C SER A 434 -15.44 3.56 -11.48
N PRO A 435 -14.59 4.31 -12.19
CA PRO A 435 -14.48 5.75 -12.01
C PRO A 435 -15.82 6.46 -12.20
N GLY A 436 -16.21 7.26 -11.20
CA GLY A 436 -17.53 7.91 -11.11
C GLY A 436 -18.50 7.25 -10.14
N ASP A 437 -18.23 6.02 -9.73
CA ASP A 437 -18.93 5.38 -8.61
C ASP A 437 -18.13 5.58 -7.33
N TYR A 438 -18.78 5.76 -6.19
CA TYR A 438 -18.11 6.00 -4.90
C TYR A 438 -18.69 5.10 -3.82
N LEU A 439 -17.85 4.63 -2.91
CA LEU A 439 -18.32 3.94 -1.71
C LEU A 439 -19.15 4.91 -0.85
N TYR A 440 -20.28 4.42 -0.32
CA TYR A 440 -21.31 5.28 0.28
C TYR A 440 -20.82 6.07 1.49
N CYS A 441 -19.99 5.46 2.33
CA CYS A 441 -19.37 6.08 3.51
C CYS A 441 -18.06 5.36 3.86
N ASN A 442 -17.31 5.91 4.79
CA ASN A 442 -15.95 5.43 5.12
C ASN A 442 -15.87 4.08 5.86
N ASP A 443 -16.97 3.47 6.27
CA ASP A 443 -17.01 2.17 6.95
C ASP A 443 -17.88 1.13 6.24
N VAL A 444 -18.31 1.43 5.01
CA VAL A 444 -19.30 0.62 4.29
C VAL A 444 -18.74 -0.75 3.88
N LEU A 445 -17.45 -0.83 3.51
CA LEU A 445 -16.82 -2.11 3.19
C LEU A 445 -16.75 -3.03 4.41
N GLY A 446 -16.34 -2.52 5.55
CA GLY A 446 -16.31 -3.28 6.80
C GLY A 446 -17.69 -3.71 7.28
N LYS A 447 -18.74 -2.92 7.02
CA LYS A 447 -20.13 -3.29 7.32
C LYS A 447 -20.64 -4.41 6.41
N MET A 448 -20.38 -4.33 5.11
CA MET A 448 -20.73 -5.37 4.16
C MET A 448 -20.00 -6.68 4.47
N LEU A 449 -18.70 -6.61 4.78
CA LEU A 449 -17.91 -7.76 5.19
C LEU A 449 -18.55 -8.48 6.37
N ARG A 450 -18.86 -7.75 7.44
CA ARG A 450 -19.52 -8.33 8.63
C ARG A 450 -20.88 -8.95 8.31
N PHE A 451 -21.69 -8.30 7.46
CA PHE A 451 -22.96 -8.85 7.02
C PHE A 451 -22.77 -10.20 6.30
N MET A 452 -21.83 -10.27 5.35
CA MET A 452 -21.57 -11.50 4.59
C MET A 452 -21.08 -12.63 5.49
N GLU A 453 -20.20 -12.33 6.46
CA GLU A 453 -19.68 -13.31 7.42
C GLU A 453 -20.74 -13.81 8.38
N GLN A 454 -21.56 -12.92 8.94
CA GLN A 454 -22.60 -13.27 9.91
C GLN A 454 -23.75 -14.07 9.29
N GLU A 455 -24.15 -13.71 8.07
CA GLU A 455 -25.23 -14.37 7.34
C GLU A 455 -24.74 -15.52 6.43
N HIS A 456 -23.42 -15.78 6.40
CA HIS A 456 -22.75 -16.82 5.62
C HIS A 456 -23.01 -16.73 4.11
N TYR A 457 -22.98 -15.52 3.53
CA TYR A 457 -23.09 -15.31 2.09
C TYR A 457 -21.73 -15.30 1.41
N ALA A 458 -21.57 -16.11 0.36
CA ALA A 458 -20.42 -16.04 -0.53
C ALA A 458 -20.47 -14.85 -1.48
N VAL A 459 -21.68 -14.39 -1.81
CA VAL A 459 -21.94 -13.22 -2.66
C VAL A 459 -23.09 -12.43 -2.08
N ALA A 460 -22.94 -11.12 -2.02
CA ALA A 460 -23.99 -10.22 -1.56
C ALA A 460 -23.96 -8.89 -2.32
N PHE A 461 -25.03 -8.13 -2.21
CA PHE A 461 -25.10 -6.78 -2.75
C PHE A 461 -25.80 -5.83 -1.78
N GLY A 462 -25.52 -4.53 -1.93
CA GLY A 462 -26.18 -3.46 -1.20
C GLY A 462 -26.99 -2.56 -2.14
N ARG A 463 -27.56 -1.48 -1.61
CA ARG A 463 -28.33 -0.50 -2.39
C ARG A 463 -27.40 0.54 -3.02
N ALA A 464 -27.80 1.10 -4.18
CA ALA A 464 -27.18 2.30 -4.72
C ALA A 464 -27.99 3.55 -4.39
N CYS A 465 -27.27 4.64 -4.12
CA CYS A 465 -27.79 5.99 -4.24
C CYS A 465 -27.55 6.47 -5.67
N TYR A 466 -28.58 6.47 -6.51
CA TYR A 466 -28.46 6.91 -7.89
C TYR A 466 -28.45 8.43 -7.98
N TYR A 467 -27.53 8.96 -8.75
CA TYR A 467 -27.43 10.41 -8.97
C TYR A 467 -26.96 10.74 -10.38
N HIS A 468 -27.17 11.97 -10.81
CA HIS A 468 -26.51 12.55 -11.97
C HIS A 468 -26.10 14.00 -11.71
N HIS A 469 -25.11 14.45 -12.44
CA HIS A 469 -24.70 15.85 -12.41
C HIS A 469 -25.70 16.74 -13.16
N ALA A 470 -26.18 17.81 -12.51
CA ALA A 470 -27.02 18.85 -13.08
C ALA A 470 -26.28 20.19 -12.97
N GLY A 471 -25.35 20.44 -13.89
CA GLY A 471 -24.44 21.59 -13.81
C GLY A 471 -23.47 21.46 -12.64
N SER A 472 -23.51 22.42 -11.69
CA SER A 472 -22.68 22.41 -10.46
C SER A 472 -23.35 21.71 -9.28
N SER A 473 -24.52 21.07 -9.46
CA SER A 473 -25.26 20.39 -8.41
C SER A 473 -25.50 18.92 -8.75
N TYR A 474 -25.89 18.15 -7.74
CA TYR A 474 -26.26 16.74 -7.88
C TYR A 474 -27.78 16.63 -7.79
N GLN A 475 -28.36 15.79 -8.63
CA GLN A 475 -29.75 15.39 -8.52
C GLN A 475 -29.83 13.91 -8.17
N LEU A 476 -30.50 13.57 -7.08
CA LEU A 476 -30.81 12.20 -6.71
C LEU A 476 -31.90 11.65 -7.61
N LEU A 477 -31.80 10.39 -7.93
CA LEU A 477 -32.74 9.64 -8.74
C LEU A 477 -33.37 8.51 -7.93
N ASP A 478 -34.51 8.03 -8.38
CA ASP A 478 -35.13 6.84 -7.81
C ASP A 478 -34.27 5.58 -8.07
N THR A 479 -34.52 4.53 -7.28
CA THR A 479 -33.87 3.23 -7.46
C THR A 479 -34.10 2.70 -8.86
N MET A 480 -33.05 2.30 -9.56
CA MET A 480 -33.12 1.88 -10.97
C MET A 480 -32.93 0.38 -11.16
N SER A 481 -32.10 -0.29 -10.34
CA SER A 481 -31.87 -1.73 -10.49
C SER A 481 -31.16 -2.32 -9.25
N PRO A 482 -31.56 -3.47 -8.71
CA PRO A 482 -32.85 -4.12 -9.02
C PRO A 482 -34.04 -3.34 -8.43
N LEU A 483 -35.18 -3.39 -9.10
CA LEU A 483 -36.38 -2.66 -8.68
C LEU A 483 -37.12 -3.37 -7.55
N ASN A 484 -37.20 -4.70 -7.60
CA ASN A 484 -37.90 -5.50 -6.62
C ASN A 484 -36.98 -6.05 -5.54
N LEU A 485 -36.60 -5.21 -4.59
CA LEU A 485 -35.73 -5.60 -3.46
C LEU A 485 -36.43 -6.57 -2.49
N GLY A 486 -37.76 -6.56 -2.42
CA GLY A 486 -38.54 -7.39 -1.50
C GLY A 486 -38.38 -8.90 -1.73
N ILE A 487 -38.11 -9.33 -2.95
CA ILE A 487 -37.88 -10.75 -3.27
C ILE A 487 -36.52 -11.23 -2.72
N TYR A 488 -35.54 -10.35 -2.67
CA TYR A 488 -34.24 -10.64 -2.07
C TYR A 488 -34.30 -10.67 -0.52
N GLU A 489 -35.07 -9.75 0.07
CA GLU A 489 -35.37 -9.77 1.52
C GLU A 489 -36.10 -11.03 1.95
N ALA A 490 -37.05 -11.47 1.14
CA ALA A 490 -37.79 -12.71 1.36
C ALA A 490 -36.96 -13.98 1.09
N LYS A 491 -35.76 -13.85 0.51
CA LYS A 491 -34.90 -14.95 0.06
C LYS A 491 -35.63 -15.88 -0.96
N ASP A 492 -36.54 -15.30 -1.74
CA ASP A 492 -37.29 -16.00 -2.78
C ASP A 492 -36.50 -16.02 -4.11
N TYR A 493 -35.52 -16.93 -4.17
CA TYR A 493 -34.61 -17.02 -5.32
C TYR A 493 -35.31 -17.47 -6.62
N ASP A 494 -36.47 -18.13 -6.55
CA ASP A 494 -37.24 -18.44 -7.74
C ASP A 494 -37.92 -17.19 -8.30
N ALA A 495 -38.42 -16.31 -7.44
CA ALA A 495 -38.90 -14.99 -7.84
C ALA A 495 -37.76 -14.11 -8.38
N VAL A 496 -36.56 -14.16 -7.78
CA VAL A 496 -35.36 -13.45 -8.27
C VAL A 496 -34.98 -13.90 -9.68
N LYS A 497 -34.90 -15.21 -9.94
CA LYS A 497 -34.63 -15.77 -11.27
C LYS A 497 -35.68 -15.29 -12.30
N LYS A 498 -36.96 -15.32 -11.94
CA LYS A 498 -38.03 -14.82 -12.78
C LYS A 498 -37.90 -13.33 -13.06
N ALA A 499 -37.62 -12.52 -12.06
CA ALA A 499 -37.38 -11.08 -12.21
C ALA A 499 -36.27 -10.79 -13.21
N CYS A 500 -35.13 -11.48 -13.08
CA CYS A 500 -34.01 -11.33 -14.00
C CYS A 500 -34.37 -11.72 -15.44
N VAL A 501 -34.94 -12.91 -15.65
CA VAL A 501 -35.17 -13.46 -17.00
C VAL A 501 -36.35 -12.80 -17.70
N ILE A 502 -37.45 -12.57 -17.00
CA ILE A 502 -38.69 -12.07 -17.59
C ILE A 502 -38.63 -10.55 -17.73
N TYR A 503 -38.19 -9.86 -16.66
CA TYR A 503 -38.30 -8.41 -16.56
C TYR A 503 -36.98 -7.67 -16.78
N GLY A 504 -35.87 -8.37 -16.84
CA GLY A 504 -34.53 -7.75 -16.93
C GLY A 504 -34.19 -6.95 -15.68
N ASP A 505 -34.70 -7.37 -14.52
CA ASP A 505 -34.41 -6.72 -13.22
C ASP A 505 -33.09 -7.27 -12.64
N PHE A 506 -31.99 -6.74 -13.15
CA PHE A 506 -30.63 -7.20 -12.81
C PHE A 506 -30.01 -6.42 -11.66
N ILE A 507 -29.15 -7.09 -10.90
CA ILE A 507 -28.22 -6.42 -9.97
C ILE A 507 -27.11 -5.80 -10.80
N LEU A 508 -26.78 -4.53 -10.57
CA LEU A 508 -25.62 -3.90 -11.19
C LEU A 508 -24.32 -4.46 -10.58
N GLY A 509 -23.32 -4.72 -11.41
CA GLY A 509 -22.03 -5.26 -10.97
C GLY A 509 -21.37 -4.43 -9.88
N ALA A 510 -21.48 -3.10 -9.96
CA ALA A 510 -20.98 -2.20 -8.95
C ALA A 510 -21.63 -2.35 -7.56
N LEU A 511 -22.78 -3.03 -7.43
CA LEU A 511 -23.43 -3.30 -6.13
C LEU A 511 -22.92 -4.58 -5.47
N LEU A 512 -22.28 -5.46 -6.23
CA LEU A 512 -21.85 -6.78 -5.78
C LEU A 512 -20.53 -6.72 -4.97
N MET A 513 -20.45 -7.62 -4.00
CA MET A 513 -19.22 -8.05 -3.33
C MET A 513 -19.30 -9.56 -3.16
N GLY A 514 -18.21 -10.28 -3.42
CA GLY A 514 -18.24 -11.74 -3.36
C GLY A 514 -16.89 -12.34 -3.00
N GLU A 515 -16.89 -13.59 -2.51
CA GLU A 515 -15.67 -14.34 -2.25
C GLU A 515 -14.83 -14.47 -3.51
N ARG A 516 -13.52 -14.18 -3.40
CA ARG A 516 -12.59 -14.20 -4.54
C ARG A 516 -12.64 -15.51 -5.31
N ARG A 517 -12.66 -16.65 -4.61
CA ARG A 517 -12.72 -17.98 -5.26
C ARG A 517 -13.96 -18.14 -6.11
N MET A 518 -15.12 -17.68 -5.60
CA MET A 518 -16.40 -17.74 -6.30
C MET A 518 -16.40 -16.82 -7.52
N ILE A 519 -16.05 -15.55 -7.33
CA ILE A 519 -15.98 -14.56 -8.41
C ILE A 519 -15.02 -15.03 -9.51
N THR A 520 -13.84 -15.53 -9.15
CA THR A 520 -12.85 -16.04 -10.13
C THR A 520 -13.36 -17.25 -10.90
N ALA A 521 -13.99 -18.21 -10.23
CA ALA A 521 -14.52 -19.40 -10.88
C ALA A 521 -15.57 -19.05 -11.94
N TYR A 522 -16.55 -18.22 -11.57
CA TYR A 522 -17.63 -17.82 -12.49
C TYR A 522 -17.18 -16.85 -13.58
N THR A 523 -16.20 -15.99 -13.31
CA THR A 523 -15.60 -15.14 -14.35
C THR A 523 -14.85 -15.99 -15.39
N ASN A 524 -14.16 -17.06 -14.97
CA ASN A 524 -13.52 -18.00 -15.88
C ASN A 524 -14.52 -18.69 -16.84
N GLU A 525 -15.76 -18.94 -16.43
CA GLU A 525 -16.77 -19.53 -17.30
C GLU A 525 -17.22 -18.60 -18.42
N ILE A 526 -17.19 -17.28 -18.20
CA ILE A 526 -17.65 -16.28 -19.17
C ILE A 526 -16.53 -15.66 -20.01
N VAL A 527 -15.26 -15.77 -19.57
CA VAL A 527 -14.12 -15.20 -20.30
C VAL A 527 -13.99 -15.83 -21.69
N GLY A 528 -13.86 -14.99 -22.72
CA GLY A 528 -13.82 -15.44 -24.12
C GLY A 528 -15.20 -15.54 -24.79
N HIS A 529 -16.29 -15.58 -24.03
CA HIS A 529 -17.67 -15.58 -24.53
C HIS A 529 -18.34 -14.21 -24.38
N ILE A 530 -18.11 -13.57 -23.24
CA ILE A 530 -18.66 -12.25 -22.88
C ILE A 530 -17.50 -11.24 -22.83
N ILE A 531 -17.72 -10.04 -23.33
CA ILE A 531 -16.71 -8.97 -23.34
C ILE A 531 -17.00 -7.91 -22.27
N TYR A 532 -18.26 -7.47 -22.11
CA TYR A 532 -18.64 -6.32 -21.29
C TYR A 532 -19.61 -6.64 -20.13
N GLY A 533 -20.15 -7.80 -20.08
CA GLY A 533 -21.16 -8.16 -19.06
C GLY A 533 -20.54 -8.93 -17.89
N GLU A 534 -19.51 -8.39 -17.23
CA GLU A 534 -18.83 -9.05 -16.10
C GLU A 534 -19.77 -9.31 -14.93
N ASP A 535 -20.83 -8.52 -14.78
CA ASP A 535 -21.85 -8.67 -13.75
C ASP A 535 -22.80 -9.86 -14.00
N THR A 536 -22.77 -10.46 -15.19
CA THR A 536 -23.61 -11.63 -15.52
C THR A 536 -23.23 -12.90 -14.76
N ILE A 537 -22.06 -12.95 -14.11
CA ILE A 537 -21.64 -14.09 -13.30
C ILE A 537 -22.65 -14.45 -12.20
N TYR A 538 -23.33 -13.46 -11.61
CA TYR A 538 -24.30 -13.73 -10.56
C TYR A 538 -25.55 -14.47 -11.07
N LEU A 539 -25.91 -14.29 -12.34
CA LEU A 539 -27.01 -15.03 -12.95
C LEU A 539 -26.70 -16.53 -13.03
N ARG A 540 -25.44 -16.84 -13.36
CA ARG A 540 -24.96 -18.22 -13.34
C ARG A 540 -24.92 -18.77 -11.92
N MET A 541 -24.50 -17.97 -10.95
CA MET A 541 -24.53 -18.35 -9.53
C MET A 541 -25.95 -18.67 -9.04
N LEU A 542 -26.92 -17.82 -9.39
CA LEU A 542 -28.33 -18.07 -9.09
C LEU A 542 -28.83 -19.38 -9.71
N ALA A 543 -28.36 -19.67 -10.90
CA ALA A 543 -28.67 -20.88 -11.61
C ALA A 543 -28.20 -22.13 -10.90
N ASP A 544 -26.98 -22.10 -10.40
CA ASP A 544 -26.38 -23.18 -9.64
C ASP A 544 -26.89 -23.24 -8.19
N GLY A 545 -27.89 -22.40 -7.86
CA GLY A 545 -28.50 -22.38 -6.52
C GLY A 545 -27.68 -21.66 -5.46
N ILE A 546 -26.69 -20.85 -5.86
CA ILE A 546 -25.91 -20.04 -4.92
C ILE A 546 -26.79 -18.90 -4.42
N PRO A 547 -27.03 -18.78 -3.10
CA PRO A 547 -27.82 -17.69 -2.54
C PRO A 547 -27.04 -16.37 -2.61
N ILE A 548 -27.71 -15.31 -3.07
CA ILE A 548 -27.16 -13.94 -3.09
C ILE A 548 -27.77 -13.16 -1.94
N GLY A 549 -26.92 -12.70 -1.04
CA GLY A 549 -27.33 -11.90 0.11
C GLY A 549 -27.75 -10.49 -0.30
N PHE A 550 -28.80 -9.98 0.31
CA PHE A 550 -29.18 -8.58 0.18
C PHE A 550 -29.01 -7.84 1.49
N TRP A 551 -28.06 -6.90 1.47
CA TRP A 551 -27.82 -5.99 2.58
C TRP A 551 -28.60 -4.69 2.36
N ASN A 552 -29.75 -4.54 3.04
CA ASN A 552 -30.67 -3.41 2.83
C ASN A 552 -30.12 -2.07 3.37
N HIS A 553 -28.90 -1.71 2.92
CA HIS A 553 -28.22 -0.44 3.24
C HIS A 553 -27.57 0.12 1.98
N ASN A 554 -27.38 1.44 1.96
CA ASN A 554 -26.66 2.09 0.87
C ASN A 554 -25.20 1.64 0.88
N PHE A 555 -24.73 1.16 -0.28
CA PHE A 555 -23.38 0.62 -0.47
C PHE A 555 -22.52 1.51 -1.33
N ILE A 556 -23.10 2.04 -2.41
CA ILE A 556 -22.40 2.94 -3.33
C ILE A 556 -23.26 4.16 -3.71
N TRP A 557 -22.58 5.22 -4.13
CA TRP A 557 -23.10 6.27 -4.98
C TRP A 557 -22.86 5.86 -6.43
N TYR A 558 -23.93 5.76 -7.23
CA TYR A 558 -23.87 5.33 -8.62
C TYR A 558 -24.22 6.48 -9.56
N GLU A 559 -23.26 6.86 -10.42
CA GLU A 559 -23.47 7.95 -11.39
C GLU A 559 -24.20 7.46 -12.64
N VAL A 560 -25.39 8.01 -12.91
CA VAL A 560 -26.18 7.66 -14.08
C VAL A 560 -25.84 8.58 -15.26
N GLY A 561 -25.64 8.00 -16.43
CA GLY A 561 -25.45 8.74 -17.68
C GLY A 561 -24.00 9.01 -18.07
N THR A 562 -23.02 8.55 -17.30
CA THR A 562 -21.58 8.78 -17.58
C THR A 562 -20.80 7.51 -17.90
N GLY A 563 -21.26 6.35 -17.44
CA GLY A 563 -20.63 5.04 -17.68
C GLY A 563 -20.72 4.58 -19.16
N ILE A 564 -19.87 3.64 -19.52
CA ILE A 564 -19.84 3.00 -20.85
C ILE A 564 -21.21 2.40 -21.18
N SER A 565 -21.89 1.83 -20.18
CA SER A 565 -23.22 1.25 -20.28
C SER A 565 -24.32 2.25 -20.65
N THR A 566 -24.14 3.52 -20.36
CA THR A 566 -25.13 4.58 -20.57
C THR A 566 -24.80 5.55 -21.71
N LYS A 567 -23.50 5.67 -22.07
CA LYS A 567 -23.02 6.53 -23.19
C LYS A 567 -22.65 5.78 -24.46
N GLY A 568 -22.58 4.45 -24.42
CA GLY A 568 -22.12 3.63 -25.53
C GLY A 568 -22.87 3.87 -26.84
N GLY A 569 -22.15 4.00 -27.96
CA GLY A 569 -22.69 4.12 -29.30
C GLY A 569 -23.36 2.82 -29.79
N ASP A 570 -23.91 2.86 -31.03
CA ASP A 570 -24.62 1.70 -31.60
C ASP A 570 -23.81 0.42 -31.68
N ALA A 571 -22.48 0.53 -31.89
CA ALA A 571 -21.58 -0.62 -31.93
C ALA A 571 -21.50 -1.31 -30.55
N TRP A 572 -21.42 -0.53 -29.48
CA TRP A 572 -21.40 -1.03 -28.10
C TRP A 572 -22.73 -1.69 -27.74
N ARG A 573 -23.86 -1.04 -28.05
CA ARG A 573 -25.22 -1.61 -27.83
C ARG A 573 -25.41 -2.93 -28.55
N LYS A 574 -24.91 -3.03 -29.80
CA LYS A 574 -24.94 -4.26 -30.59
C LYS A 574 -24.09 -5.37 -29.96
N ARG A 575 -22.95 -5.02 -29.38
CA ARG A 575 -22.08 -5.98 -28.70
C ARG A 575 -22.70 -6.43 -27.38
N LEU A 576 -23.21 -5.48 -26.58
CA LEU A 576 -23.93 -5.80 -25.34
C LEU A 576 -25.12 -6.74 -25.60
N GLY A 577 -25.86 -6.51 -26.70
CA GLY A 577 -26.94 -7.41 -27.12
C GLY A 577 -26.44 -8.84 -27.32
N LYS A 578 -25.28 -9.03 -27.97
CA LYS A 578 -24.67 -10.37 -28.13
C LYS A 578 -24.25 -10.99 -26.80
N ASP A 579 -23.66 -10.21 -25.90
CA ASP A 579 -23.29 -10.68 -24.57
C ASP A 579 -24.56 -11.09 -23.79
N MET A 580 -25.64 -10.31 -23.87
CA MET A 580 -26.93 -10.64 -23.27
C MET A 580 -27.58 -11.89 -23.89
N ASP A 581 -27.45 -12.12 -25.19
CA ASP A 581 -27.93 -13.36 -25.82
C ASP A 581 -27.23 -14.60 -25.26
N VAL A 582 -25.90 -14.52 -25.01
CA VAL A 582 -25.14 -15.60 -24.34
C VAL A 582 -25.63 -15.78 -22.90
N CYS A 583 -25.85 -14.68 -22.17
CA CYS A 583 -26.34 -14.74 -20.80
C CYS A 583 -27.74 -15.36 -20.73
N LEU A 584 -28.64 -14.96 -21.62
CA LEU A 584 -30.00 -15.52 -21.72
C LEU A 584 -29.97 -17.00 -22.04
N PHE A 585 -29.08 -17.45 -22.92
CA PHE A 585 -28.88 -18.87 -23.21
C PHE A 585 -28.47 -19.66 -21.98
N ILE A 586 -27.52 -19.12 -21.18
CA ILE A 586 -27.13 -19.72 -19.90
C ILE A 586 -28.33 -19.82 -18.94
N ILE A 587 -29.17 -18.80 -18.90
CA ILE A 587 -30.36 -18.74 -18.05
C ILE A 587 -31.49 -19.63 -18.58
N GLU A 588 -31.70 -19.70 -19.90
CA GLU A 588 -32.72 -20.54 -20.51
C GLU A 588 -32.49 -22.04 -20.28
N GLN A 589 -31.23 -22.49 -20.18
CA GLN A 589 -30.93 -23.87 -19.79
C GLN A 589 -31.39 -24.23 -18.37
N LEU A 590 -31.79 -23.22 -17.60
CA LEU A 590 -32.07 -23.35 -16.18
C LEU A 590 -33.57 -23.42 -15.86
N HIS A 591 -34.43 -22.98 -16.77
CA HIS A 591 -35.90 -22.93 -16.55
C HIS A 591 -36.70 -23.03 -17.83
N GLU A 592 -37.01 -24.24 -18.28
CA GLU A 592 -37.96 -24.45 -19.42
C GLU A 592 -39.30 -23.75 -19.22
N GLY A 593 -39.84 -23.69 -17.98
CA GLY A 593 -41.10 -23.04 -17.67
C GLY A 593 -41.10 -21.52 -17.72
N ILE A 594 -39.97 -20.86 -17.51
CA ILE A 594 -39.89 -19.39 -17.53
C ILE A 594 -39.95 -18.85 -18.95
N ARG A 595 -39.45 -19.58 -19.94
CA ARG A 595 -39.52 -19.19 -21.34
C ARG A 595 -40.98 -19.06 -21.83
N GLU A 596 -41.82 -20.05 -21.53
CA GLU A 596 -43.25 -19.99 -21.87
C GLU A 596 -43.96 -18.84 -21.16
N GLU A 597 -43.65 -18.56 -19.91
CA GLU A 597 -44.22 -17.45 -19.16
C GLU A 597 -43.79 -16.10 -19.76
N LYS A 598 -42.53 -15.94 -20.15
CA LYS A 598 -41.99 -14.75 -20.83
C LYS A 598 -42.70 -14.52 -22.17
N GLU A 599 -42.85 -15.56 -22.99
CA GLU A 599 -43.52 -15.47 -24.28
C GLU A 599 -44.99 -15.07 -24.10
N LYS A 600 -45.69 -15.61 -23.11
CA LYS A 600 -47.07 -15.22 -22.76
C LYS A 600 -47.18 -13.76 -22.34
N ILE A 601 -46.23 -13.26 -21.57
CA ILE A 601 -46.17 -11.84 -21.14
C ILE A 601 -45.85 -10.93 -22.32
N LEU A 602 -44.85 -11.27 -23.13
CA LEU A 602 -44.44 -10.48 -24.30
C LEU A 602 -45.54 -10.46 -25.38
N SER A 603 -46.30 -11.53 -25.53
CA SER A 603 -47.46 -11.59 -26.46
C SER A 603 -48.70 -10.83 -25.96
N GLY A 604 -48.66 -10.29 -24.73
CA GLY A 604 -49.81 -9.62 -24.12
C GLY A 604 -50.96 -10.56 -23.75
N ALA A 605 -50.74 -11.88 -23.80
CA ALA A 605 -51.79 -12.88 -23.51
C ALA A 605 -52.35 -12.78 -22.08
N ASN A 606 -51.55 -12.19 -21.15
CA ASN A 606 -51.96 -11.96 -19.76
C ASN A 606 -52.51 -10.56 -19.50
N GLY A 607 -52.68 -9.71 -20.53
CA GLY A 607 -53.17 -8.34 -20.38
C GLY A 607 -52.22 -7.37 -19.66
N LYS A 608 -51.02 -7.80 -19.32
CA LYS A 608 -49.98 -6.98 -18.71
C LYS A 608 -48.84 -6.78 -19.69
N THR A 609 -48.37 -5.55 -19.82
CA THR A 609 -47.18 -5.21 -20.60
C THR A 609 -45.96 -5.26 -19.72
N MET A 610 -44.74 -5.40 -20.31
CA MET A 610 -43.49 -5.27 -19.57
C MET A 610 -43.43 -3.99 -18.71
N ARG A 611 -44.04 -2.90 -19.19
CA ARG A 611 -44.14 -1.63 -18.46
C ARG A 611 -45.02 -1.69 -17.22
N ASP A 612 -46.08 -2.55 -17.24
CA ASP A 612 -46.99 -2.72 -16.10
C ASP A 612 -46.41 -3.60 -15.01
N LEU A 613 -45.34 -4.33 -15.34
CA LEU A 613 -44.64 -5.25 -14.44
C LEU A 613 -43.36 -4.65 -13.88
N GLN A 614 -42.85 -3.56 -14.48
CA GLN A 614 -41.74 -2.77 -13.98
C GLN A 614 -42.15 -1.71 -12.95
N LYS A 615 -43.44 -1.51 -12.72
CA LYS A 615 -44.04 -0.68 -11.68
C LYS A 615 -44.46 -1.53 -10.47
#